data_01c0fbb1333de3394cf2553b70138c0a
#
_entry.id   01c0fbb1333de3394cf2553b70138c0a
#
_cell.length_a   1.000
_cell.length_b   1.000
_cell.length_c   1.000
_cell.angle_alpha   90.00
_cell.angle_beta   90.00
_cell.angle_gamma   90.00
#
_symmetry.space_group_name_H-M   'P 1'
#
loop_
_entity.id
_entity.type
_entity.pdbx_description
1 polymer ?
#
loop_
_entity_poly.entity_id
_entity_poly.type
_entity_poly.pdbx_seq_one_letter_code
_entity_poly.pdbx_strand_id
1 'polypeptide(L)'
;MTHPTIRTMAGASAPDSLDPSRTALLVIDFQNEYFDGRMPIPDGRQALTNARRLIAHADAAGIPVYHVQHVTPAGSPVFAEDSAMSAFHAELQPAAHHSVVRKSSVSGVVIDGRSGARIAL
;
A
#
# COMPACT_ATOMS: atom_id res chain seq x y z
N MET A 1 -26.42 -13.24 -8.78
CA MET A 1 -26.30 -12.24 -9.87
C MET A 1 -25.08 -11.37 -9.62
N THR A 2 -24.19 -11.31 -10.55
CA THR A 2 -23.01 -10.44 -10.49
C THR A 2 -23.32 -9.11 -11.18
N HIS A 3 -23.01 -8.02 -10.50
CA HIS A 3 -23.10 -6.70 -11.11
C HIS A 3 -21.82 -6.42 -11.91
N PRO A 4 -21.92 -5.86 -13.11
CA PRO A 4 -20.74 -5.49 -13.88
C PRO A 4 -19.99 -4.37 -13.18
N THR A 5 -18.67 -4.44 -13.21
CA THR A 5 -17.82 -3.36 -12.73
C THR A 5 -17.68 -2.28 -13.80
N ILE A 6 -17.25 -1.09 -13.41
CA ILE A 6 -16.96 -0.01 -14.36
C ILE A 6 -15.93 -0.48 -15.40
N ARG A 7 -14.94 -1.24 -14.99
CA ARG A 7 -13.93 -1.79 -15.91
C ARG A 7 -14.56 -2.73 -16.95
N THR A 8 -15.43 -3.62 -16.51
CA THR A 8 -16.14 -4.55 -17.41
C THR A 8 -17.03 -3.78 -18.39
N MET A 9 -17.74 -2.78 -17.89
CA MET A 9 -18.61 -1.94 -18.72
C MET A 9 -17.80 -1.13 -19.75
N ALA A 10 -16.57 -0.77 -19.45
CA ALA A 10 -15.66 -0.10 -20.36
C ALA A 10 -14.93 -1.06 -21.33
N GLY A 11 -15.28 -2.33 -21.33
CA GLY A 11 -14.69 -3.33 -22.20
C GLY A 11 -13.35 -3.91 -21.74
N ALA A 12 -12.95 -3.64 -20.51
CA ALA A 12 -11.72 -4.21 -19.96
C ALA A 12 -11.96 -5.66 -19.54
N SER A 13 -11.06 -6.55 -19.92
CA SER A 13 -11.05 -7.94 -19.45
C SER A 13 -10.14 -8.09 -18.23
N ALA A 14 -10.44 -9.10 -17.39
CA ALA A 14 -9.56 -9.48 -16.32
C ALA A 14 -8.30 -10.14 -16.90
N PRO A 15 -7.11 -9.90 -16.32
CA PRO A 15 -5.90 -10.60 -16.76
C PRO A 15 -6.00 -12.09 -16.38
N ASP A 16 -5.54 -12.96 -17.25
CA ASP A 16 -5.48 -14.41 -16.99
C ASP A 16 -4.35 -14.78 -16.02
N SER A 17 -3.31 -13.96 -15.97
CA SER A 17 -2.14 -14.15 -15.11
C SER A 17 -1.46 -12.81 -14.87
N LEU A 18 -0.58 -12.76 -13.86
CA LEU A 18 0.29 -11.64 -13.59
C LEU A 18 1.69 -11.97 -14.14
N ASP A 19 2.16 -11.14 -15.07
CA ASP A 19 3.53 -11.21 -15.57
C ASP A 19 4.43 -10.47 -14.58
N PRO A 20 5.40 -11.14 -13.92
CA PRO A 20 6.28 -10.49 -12.96
C PRO A 20 7.08 -9.32 -13.55
N SER A 21 7.41 -9.38 -14.84
CA SER A 21 8.17 -8.32 -15.51
C SER A 21 7.33 -7.05 -15.75
N ARG A 22 6.03 -7.12 -15.58
CA ARG A 22 5.07 -6.02 -15.83
C ARG A 22 4.18 -5.72 -14.63
N THR A 23 4.56 -6.23 -13.45
CA THR A 23 3.74 -6.12 -12.24
C THR A 23 4.54 -5.44 -11.14
N ALA A 24 3.87 -4.62 -10.34
CA ALA A 24 4.39 -4.08 -9.09
C ALA A 24 3.36 -4.30 -7.99
N LEU A 25 3.81 -4.52 -6.77
CA LEU A 25 2.95 -4.64 -5.60
C LEU A 25 2.97 -3.32 -4.83
N LEU A 26 1.80 -2.73 -4.65
CA LEU A 26 1.62 -1.55 -3.80
C LEU A 26 1.02 -2.00 -2.46
N VAL A 27 1.73 -1.69 -1.38
CA VAL A 27 1.32 -1.97 0.00
C VAL A 27 0.94 -0.64 0.63
N ILE A 28 -0.36 -0.35 0.68
CA ILE A 28 -0.87 0.98 0.97
C ILE A 28 -1.41 1.07 2.39
N ASP A 29 -0.83 1.99 3.19
CA ASP A 29 -1.36 2.41 4.49
C ASP A 29 -1.40 1.30 5.57
N PHE A 30 -0.43 0.41 5.58
CA PHE A 30 -0.28 -0.56 6.69
C PHE A 30 0.44 0.09 7.87
N GLN A 31 -0.22 1.04 8.47
CA GLN A 31 0.32 1.89 9.54
C GLN A 31 -0.38 1.62 10.87
N ASN A 32 0.32 1.87 11.97
CA ASN A 32 -0.17 1.59 13.32
C ASN A 32 -1.53 2.23 13.63
N GLU A 33 -1.85 3.38 13.02
CA GLU A 33 -3.11 4.07 13.23
C GLU A 33 -4.33 3.19 12.93
N TYR A 34 -4.22 2.29 11.95
CA TYR A 34 -5.28 1.37 11.56
C TYR A 34 -5.35 0.10 12.42
N PHE A 35 -4.43 -0.08 13.35
CA PHE A 35 -4.37 -1.25 14.24
C PHE A 35 -4.54 -0.84 15.69
N ASP A 36 -3.60 -0.08 16.22
CA ASP A 36 -3.55 0.32 17.63
C ASP A 36 -3.91 1.79 17.86
N GLY A 37 -4.17 2.53 16.80
CA GLY A 37 -4.48 3.95 16.85
C GLY A 37 -5.97 4.27 16.93
N ARG A 38 -6.34 5.43 16.41
CA ARG A 38 -7.72 5.93 16.48
C ARG A 38 -8.64 5.39 15.39
N MET A 39 -8.09 4.73 14.39
CA MET A 39 -8.84 4.26 13.23
C MET A 39 -8.69 2.75 13.01
N PRO A 40 -8.95 1.92 14.04
CA PRO A 40 -8.79 0.48 13.88
C PRO A 40 -9.75 -0.04 12.79
N ILE A 41 -9.21 -0.84 11.88
CA ILE A 41 -10.00 -1.43 10.79
C ILE A 41 -10.49 -2.83 11.18
N PRO A 42 -11.70 -3.22 10.72
CA PRO A 42 -12.15 -4.60 10.88
C PRO A 42 -11.21 -5.54 10.13
N ASP A 43 -10.97 -6.71 10.68
CA ASP A 43 -10.15 -7.75 10.05
C ASP A 43 -8.72 -7.31 9.69
N GLY A 44 -8.19 -6.29 10.40
CA GLY A 44 -6.82 -5.79 10.17
C GLY A 44 -5.76 -6.88 10.27
N ARG A 45 -5.87 -7.77 11.23
CA ARG A 45 -4.95 -8.90 11.39
C ARG A 45 -4.96 -9.82 10.17
N GLN A 46 -6.13 -10.11 9.60
CA GLN A 46 -6.26 -10.92 8.40
C GLN A 46 -5.62 -10.22 7.20
N ALA A 47 -5.87 -8.93 7.04
CA ALA A 47 -5.25 -8.12 5.97
C ALA A 47 -3.73 -8.11 6.10
N LEU A 48 -3.20 -7.95 7.31
CA LEU A 48 -1.77 -7.97 7.58
C LEU A 48 -1.14 -9.31 7.18
N THR A 49 -1.76 -10.42 7.57
CA THR A 49 -1.30 -11.76 7.22
C THR A 49 -1.29 -11.96 5.69
N ASN A 50 -2.33 -11.55 5.00
CA ASN A 50 -2.43 -11.65 3.55
C ASN A 50 -1.38 -10.77 2.85
N ALA A 51 -1.17 -9.54 3.34
CA ALA A 51 -0.15 -8.64 2.79
C ALA A 51 1.26 -9.24 2.91
N ARG A 52 1.59 -9.85 4.04
CA ARG A 52 2.87 -10.53 4.25
C ARG A 52 3.08 -11.67 3.24
N ARG A 53 2.04 -12.45 2.96
CA ARG A 53 2.09 -13.52 1.97
C ARG A 53 2.31 -12.99 0.56
N LEU A 54 1.62 -11.91 0.20
CA LEU A 54 1.78 -11.26 -1.10
C LEU A 54 3.18 -10.68 -1.28
N ILE A 55 3.74 -10.06 -0.24
CA ILE A 55 5.10 -9.52 -0.27
C ILE A 55 6.12 -10.65 -0.46
N ALA A 56 5.98 -11.75 0.27
CA ALA A 56 6.86 -12.90 0.12
C ALA A 56 6.83 -13.46 -1.30
N HIS A 57 5.64 -13.55 -1.90
CA HIS A 57 5.48 -13.97 -3.29
C HIS A 57 6.15 -12.98 -4.26
N ALA A 58 5.92 -11.69 -4.06
CA ALA A 58 6.51 -10.64 -4.89
C ALA A 58 8.04 -10.69 -4.84
N ASP A 59 8.62 -10.81 -3.65
CA ASP A 59 10.07 -10.92 -3.47
C ASP A 59 10.63 -12.15 -4.19
N ALA A 60 9.97 -13.30 -4.06
CA ALA A 60 10.39 -14.53 -4.72
C ALA A 60 10.31 -14.46 -6.25
N ALA A 61 9.33 -13.72 -6.77
CA ALA A 61 9.09 -13.57 -8.21
C ALA A 61 9.84 -12.38 -8.84
N GLY A 62 10.57 -11.59 -8.06
CA GLY A 62 11.26 -10.40 -8.54
C GLY A 62 10.32 -9.23 -8.85
N ILE A 63 9.12 -9.24 -8.31
CA ILE A 63 8.15 -8.14 -8.45
C ILE A 63 8.53 -7.01 -7.50
N PRO A 64 8.69 -5.76 -8.00
CA PRO A 64 8.99 -4.63 -7.11
C PRO A 64 7.85 -4.36 -6.13
N VAL A 65 8.24 -4.04 -4.88
CA VAL A 65 7.31 -3.74 -3.79
C VAL A 65 7.46 -2.28 -3.38
N TYR A 66 6.35 -1.56 -3.34
CA TYR A 66 6.27 -0.17 -2.91
C TYR A 66 5.35 -0.07 -1.69
N HIS A 67 5.92 0.39 -0.57
CA HIS A 67 5.14 0.70 0.63
C HIS A 67 4.72 2.16 0.58
N VAL A 68 3.44 2.41 0.67
CA VAL A 68 2.87 3.77 0.66
C VAL A 68 2.46 4.14 2.08
N GLN A 69 2.98 5.27 2.57
CA GLN A 69 2.74 5.77 3.91
C GLN A 69 2.01 7.12 3.84
N HIS A 70 0.85 7.19 4.48
CA HIS A 70 0.13 8.44 4.65
C HIS A 70 0.68 9.17 5.87
N VAL A 71 1.02 10.45 5.73
CA VAL A 71 1.59 11.27 6.82
C VAL A 71 0.90 12.62 6.82
N THR A 72 0.52 13.09 8.00
CA THR A 72 -0.03 14.42 8.21
C THR A 72 0.96 15.27 8.99
N PRO A 73 0.79 16.61 9.03
CA PRO A 73 1.69 17.46 9.80
C PRO A 73 1.75 17.09 11.28
N ALA A 74 2.88 17.41 11.91
CA ALA A 74 3.08 17.20 13.33
C ALA A 74 1.94 17.79 14.16
N GLY A 75 1.49 17.06 15.19
CA GLY A 75 0.38 17.47 16.04
C GLY A 75 -1.01 17.16 15.50
N SER A 76 -1.13 16.62 14.29
CA SER A 76 -2.41 16.20 13.73
C SER A 76 -3.04 15.06 14.53
N PRO A 77 -4.39 14.94 14.55
CA PRO A 77 -5.07 13.92 15.35
C PRO A 77 -4.83 12.48 14.89
N VAL A 78 -4.52 12.28 13.60
CA VAL A 78 -4.24 10.96 13.02
C VAL A 78 -3.07 11.04 12.03
N PHE A 79 -2.29 9.98 11.91
CA PHE A 79 -1.15 9.87 10.99
C PHE A 79 -0.11 10.96 11.13
N ALA A 80 -0.04 11.64 12.29
CA ALA A 80 0.92 12.72 12.48
C ALA A 80 2.36 12.24 12.29
N GLU A 81 3.16 13.02 11.57
CA GLU A 81 4.56 12.66 11.25
C GLU A 81 5.44 12.46 12.47
N ASP A 82 5.08 13.11 13.61
CA ASP A 82 5.77 13.00 14.89
C ASP A 82 5.19 11.89 15.80
N SER A 83 4.20 11.14 15.33
CA SER A 83 3.54 10.08 16.10
C SER A 83 4.00 8.69 15.65
N ALA A 84 4.12 7.77 16.61
CA ALA A 84 4.35 6.36 16.33
C ALA A 84 3.19 5.73 15.52
N MET A 85 2.01 6.36 15.53
CA MET A 85 0.85 5.86 14.81
C MET A 85 0.98 6.02 13.29
N SER A 86 1.81 6.93 12.80
CA SER A 86 2.10 7.05 11.36
C SER A 86 3.09 6.00 10.86
N ALA A 87 3.83 5.36 11.74
CA ALA A 87 4.81 4.33 11.38
C ALA A 87 4.11 3.09 10.80
N PHE A 88 4.83 2.36 9.95
CA PHE A 88 4.38 1.06 9.47
C PHE A 88 4.24 0.07 10.63
N HIS A 89 3.27 -0.82 10.53
CA HIS A 89 3.08 -1.89 11.51
C HIS A 89 4.37 -2.70 11.67
N ALA A 90 4.70 -3.09 12.90
CA ALA A 90 5.94 -3.80 13.22
C ALA A 90 6.11 -5.11 12.42
N GLU A 91 5.02 -5.78 12.10
CA GLU A 91 5.03 -7.04 11.34
C GLU A 91 5.04 -6.84 9.82
N LEU A 92 5.08 -5.59 9.32
CA LEU A 92 5.07 -5.29 7.89
C LEU A 92 6.06 -4.16 7.57
N GLN A 93 7.30 -4.32 8.00
CA GLN A 93 8.35 -3.36 7.74
C GLN A 93 8.90 -3.51 6.31
N PRO A 94 9.17 -2.39 5.61
CA PRO A 94 9.83 -2.46 4.32
C PRO A 94 11.20 -3.13 4.40
N ALA A 95 11.47 -4.05 3.48
CA ALA A 95 12.82 -4.59 3.32
C ALA A 95 13.74 -3.56 2.64
N ALA A 96 15.06 -3.75 2.74
CA ALA A 96 16.02 -2.80 2.20
C ALA A 96 15.89 -2.58 0.69
N HIS A 97 15.45 -3.59 -0.04
CA HIS A 97 15.23 -3.50 -1.50
C HIS A 97 13.83 -3.00 -1.90
N HIS A 98 12.93 -2.82 -0.93
CA HIS A 98 11.63 -2.23 -1.18
C HIS A 98 11.72 -0.70 -1.28
N SER A 99 10.76 -0.09 -1.94
CA SER A 99 10.62 1.37 -2.00
C SER A 99 9.58 1.85 -1.00
N VAL A 100 9.82 3.03 -0.43
CA VAL A 100 8.86 3.69 0.46
C VAL A 100 8.45 5.01 -0.16
N VAL A 101 7.14 5.23 -0.28
CA VAL A 101 6.56 6.44 -0.84
C VAL A 101 5.67 7.09 0.21
N ARG A 102 5.90 8.36 0.51
CA ARG A 102 5.08 9.14 1.45
C ARG A 102 4.08 9.99 0.68
N LYS A 103 2.84 10.00 1.15
CA LYS A 103 1.78 10.88 0.65
C LYS A 103 1.18 11.70 1.79
N SER A 104 0.75 12.91 1.47
CA SER A 104 0.11 13.82 2.43
C SER A 104 -1.38 14.02 2.15
N SER A 105 -1.90 13.43 1.08
CA SER A 105 -3.32 13.46 0.72
C SER A 105 -3.89 12.06 0.65
N VAL A 106 -5.19 11.92 0.79
CA VAL A 106 -5.90 10.64 0.74
C VAL A 106 -5.76 10.01 -0.65
N SER A 107 -5.73 10.84 -1.69
CA SER A 107 -5.50 10.42 -3.06
C SER A 107 -4.60 11.44 -3.76
N GLY A 108 -3.97 11.02 -4.83
CA GLY A 108 -3.14 11.92 -5.60
C GLY A 108 -2.05 11.21 -6.38
N VAL A 109 -1.24 12.02 -7.06
CA VAL A 109 -0.06 11.53 -7.75
C VAL A 109 1.13 11.78 -6.84
N VAL A 110 1.84 10.71 -6.50
CA VAL A 110 3.10 10.78 -5.76
C VAL A 110 4.23 10.48 -6.73
N ILE A 111 5.27 11.31 -6.68
CA ILE A 111 6.48 11.08 -7.48
C ILE A 111 7.55 10.58 -6.52
N ASP A 112 8.00 9.35 -6.73
CA ASP A 112 9.15 8.85 -6.00
C ASP A 112 10.41 9.55 -6.51
N GLY A 113 11.05 10.33 -5.65
CA GLY A 113 12.25 11.09 -5.97
C GLY A 113 13.47 10.23 -6.31
N ARG A 114 13.44 8.94 -6.00
CA ARG A 114 14.55 8.02 -6.29
C ARG A 114 14.43 7.34 -7.63
N SER A 115 13.27 6.82 -7.95
CA SER A 115 13.01 6.06 -9.18
C SER A 115 12.36 6.91 -10.27
N GLY A 116 11.85 8.10 -9.95
CA GLY A 116 11.03 8.91 -10.85
C GLY A 116 9.65 8.29 -11.14
N ALA A 117 9.29 7.21 -10.43
CA ALA A 117 8.01 6.55 -10.61
C ALA A 117 6.87 7.47 -10.15
N ARG A 118 5.80 7.50 -10.93
CA ARG A 118 4.57 8.22 -10.58
C ARG A 118 3.54 7.20 -10.14
N ILE A 119 3.06 7.37 -8.92
CA ILE A 119 2.01 6.53 -8.37
C ILE A 119 0.76 7.41 -8.25
N ALA A 120 -0.27 7.05 -9.01
CA ALA A 120 -1.59 7.67 -8.90
C ALA A 120 -2.45 6.78 -8.00
N LEU A 121 -2.88 7.33 -6.89
CA LEU A 121 -3.67 6.61 -5.88
C LEU A 121 -5.11 7.12 -5.87
#